data_c6a0b89723e927d12015a7996fc93a17
#
_entry.id   c6a0b89723e927d12015a7996fc93a17
#
_cell.length_a   1.000
_cell.length_b   1.000
_cell.length_c   1.000
_cell.angle_alpha   90.00
_cell.angle_beta   90.00
_cell.angle_gamma   90.00
#
_symmetry.space_group_name_H-M   'P 1'
#
loop_
_entity.id
_entity.type
_entity.pdbx_description
1 polymer ?
#
loop_
_entity_poly.entity_id
_entity_poly.type
_entity_poly.pdbx_seq_one_letter_code
_entity_poly.pdbx_strand_id
1 'polypeptide(L)'
;MRVLLALGGNAMTSADGRARPEDQIAAAQVAAGAVADLLRRDVEVVVTHGNGPQVGNLLVKNELSAAVVPPVPLDWCGAQTQATLGNVLMNALEAAMAERGLDRPTAALVTRALVDADDPGFAHPPKPIGRFLPAEEAAVLVEHGETWEDRGAKGWRRVVASPEPLEILDAPAVRALVDAGFVVVANGGGGIPTVREADGSLRGVEAVIDKDLRAALLARTLGADVLLVGTD
;
A
#
# COMPACT_ATOMS: atom_id res chain seq x y z
N MET A 1 19.39 -16.71 -1.52
CA MET A 1 19.45 -15.28 -1.16
C MET A 1 18.06 -14.70 -1.32
N ARG A 2 17.54 -14.05 -0.30
CA ARG A 2 16.19 -13.43 -0.31
C ARG A 2 16.31 -11.92 -0.47
N VAL A 3 15.62 -11.38 -1.47
CA VAL A 3 15.58 -9.95 -1.79
C VAL A 3 14.17 -9.42 -1.57
N LEU A 4 14.03 -8.33 -0.81
CA LEU A 4 12.81 -7.56 -0.75
C LEU A 4 12.99 -6.31 -1.61
N LEU A 5 12.15 -6.18 -2.64
CA LEU A 5 12.09 -5.02 -3.51
C LEU A 5 10.91 -4.12 -3.12
N ALA A 6 11.21 -2.92 -2.62
CA ALA A 6 10.21 -1.91 -2.30
C ALA A 6 10.09 -0.90 -3.45
N LEU A 7 8.99 -0.96 -4.18
CA LEU A 7 8.66 -0.02 -5.24
C LEU A 7 8.07 1.26 -4.65
N GLY A 8 8.62 2.42 -4.98
CA GLY A 8 8.09 3.71 -4.57
C GLY A 8 6.65 3.93 -5.04
N GLY A 9 5.95 4.90 -4.43
CA GLY A 9 4.58 5.23 -4.86
C GLY A 9 4.53 5.71 -6.31
N ASN A 10 5.53 6.46 -6.72
CA ASN A 10 5.67 6.95 -8.09
C ASN A 10 6.13 5.85 -9.07
N ALA A 11 6.79 4.80 -8.58
CA ALA A 11 7.13 3.63 -9.40
C ALA A 11 5.91 2.88 -9.97
N MET A 12 4.69 3.23 -9.53
CA MET A 12 3.42 2.71 -10.03
C MET A 12 2.57 3.80 -10.70
N THR A 13 3.21 4.84 -11.23
CA THR A 13 2.57 5.95 -11.94
C THR A 13 3.38 6.34 -13.19
N SER A 14 2.81 7.20 -14.03
CA SER A 14 3.59 7.85 -15.09
C SER A 14 4.61 8.85 -14.50
N ALA A 15 5.58 9.26 -15.30
CA ALA A 15 6.61 10.23 -14.91
C ALA A 15 6.05 11.59 -14.43
N ASP A 16 4.84 11.94 -14.85
CA ASP A 16 4.12 13.14 -14.39
C ASP A 16 3.17 12.86 -13.20
N GLY A 17 3.31 11.70 -12.56
CA GLY A 17 2.58 11.32 -11.34
C GLY A 17 1.13 10.88 -11.56
N ARG A 18 0.68 10.69 -12.81
CA ARG A 18 -0.67 10.18 -13.08
C ARG A 18 -0.76 8.69 -12.80
N ALA A 19 -1.88 8.26 -12.20
CA ALA A 19 -2.16 6.87 -11.85
C ALA A 19 -3.37 6.34 -12.65
N ARG A 20 -3.38 6.56 -13.98
CA ARG A 20 -4.36 5.93 -14.86
C ARG A 20 -4.04 4.45 -15.02
N PRO A 21 -5.01 3.60 -15.38
CA PRO A 21 -4.78 2.15 -15.53
C PRO A 21 -3.59 1.82 -16.45
N GLU A 22 -3.50 2.48 -17.60
CA GLU A 22 -2.41 2.28 -18.56
C GLU A 22 -1.04 2.68 -18.02
N ASP A 23 -0.97 3.77 -17.24
CA ASP A 23 0.29 4.23 -16.59
C ASP A 23 0.78 3.20 -15.57
N GLN A 24 -0.15 2.66 -14.76
CA GLN A 24 0.15 1.65 -13.75
C GLN A 24 0.62 0.33 -14.36
N ILE A 25 -0.02 -0.10 -15.47
CA ILE A 25 0.38 -1.30 -16.20
C ILE A 25 1.79 -1.14 -16.77
N ALA A 26 2.09 -0.01 -17.41
CA ALA A 26 3.41 0.26 -17.98
C ALA A 26 4.50 0.29 -16.89
N ALA A 27 4.23 0.93 -15.76
CA ALA A 27 5.15 0.96 -14.62
C ALA A 27 5.40 -0.43 -14.02
N ALA A 28 4.33 -1.25 -13.88
CA ALA A 28 4.44 -2.62 -13.42
C ALA A 28 5.28 -3.50 -14.35
N GLN A 29 5.16 -3.31 -15.67
CA GLN A 29 5.97 -4.03 -16.65
C GLN A 29 7.48 -3.73 -16.51
N VAL A 30 7.84 -2.47 -16.29
CA VAL A 30 9.23 -2.07 -16.04
C VAL A 30 9.77 -2.74 -14.76
N ALA A 31 9.01 -2.66 -13.67
CA ALA A 31 9.38 -3.29 -12.41
C ALA A 31 9.50 -4.81 -12.53
N ALA A 32 8.55 -5.46 -13.22
CA ALA A 32 8.54 -6.89 -13.45
C ALA A 32 9.75 -7.37 -14.26
N GLY A 33 10.20 -6.59 -15.25
CA GLY A 33 11.42 -6.87 -15.99
C GLY A 33 12.65 -6.94 -15.08
N ALA A 34 12.81 -5.97 -14.18
CA ALA A 34 13.90 -5.96 -13.20
C ALA A 34 13.82 -7.15 -12.22
N VAL A 35 12.61 -7.49 -11.74
CA VAL A 35 12.40 -8.69 -10.90
C VAL A 35 12.78 -9.96 -11.63
N ALA A 36 12.33 -10.14 -12.86
CA ALA A 36 12.64 -11.32 -13.66
C ALA A 36 14.15 -11.47 -13.93
N ASP A 37 14.88 -10.35 -14.08
CA ASP A 37 16.35 -10.38 -14.19
C ASP A 37 17.04 -10.79 -12.89
N LEU A 38 16.49 -10.43 -11.72
CA LEU A 38 16.94 -10.92 -10.42
C LEU A 38 16.69 -12.43 -10.28
N LEU A 39 15.51 -12.91 -10.66
CA LEU A 39 15.13 -14.33 -10.56
C LEU A 39 16.04 -15.26 -11.38
N ARG A 40 16.63 -14.78 -12.49
CA ARG A 40 17.65 -15.53 -13.26
C ARG A 40 18.91 -15.84 -12.45
N ARG A 41 19.14 -15.18 -11.34
CA ARG A 41 20.28 -15.40 -10.43
C ARG A 41 19.97 -16.35 -9.28
N ASP A 42 18.86 -17.07 -9.37
CA ASP A 42 18.36 -18.01 -8.35
C ASP A 42 18.18 -17.34 -6.97
N VAL A 43 17.58 -16.16 -6.99
CA VAL A 43 17.20 -15.45 -5.77
C VAL A 43 15.68 -15.56 -5.51
N GLU A 44 15.30 -15.51 -4.27
CA GLU A 44 13.90 -15.36 -3.84
C GLU A 44 13.55 -13.88 -3.81
N VAL A 45 12.41 -13.51 -4.39
CA VAL A 45 12.00 -12.09 -4.46
C VAL A 45 10.63 -11.90 -3.82
N VAL A 46 10.55 -10.94 -2.92
CA VAL A 46 9.31 -10.37 -2.41
C VAL A 46 9.21 -8.93 -2.90
N VAL A 47 8.06 -8.57 -3.45
CA VAL A 47 7.79 -7.22 -3.94
C VAL A 47 6.80 -6.54 -3.01
N THR A 48 7.12 -5.33 -2.56
CA THR A 48 6.16 -4.42 -1.94
C THR A 48 6.07 -3.13 -2.75
N HIS A 49 4.97 -2.41 -2.65
CA HIS A 49 4.74 -1.20 -3.45
C HIS A 49 4.07 -0.10 -2.63
N GLY A 50 4.30 1.15 -3.01
CA GLY A 50 3.48 2.28 -2.57
C GLY A 50 2.11 2.27 -3.25
N ASN A 51 1.15 3.03 -2.72
CA ASN A 51 -0.21 3.15 -3.26
C ASN A 51 -0.80 4.56 -3.10
N GLY A 52 -0.01 5.55 -2.75
CA GLY A 52 -0.50 6.91 -2.45
C GLY A 52 -1.38 7.51 -3.56
N PRO A 53 -0.94 7.55 -4.84
CA PRO A 53 -1.75 8.05 -5.93
C PRO A 53 -3.05 7.26 -6.15
N GLN A 54 -3.03 5.94 -5.97
CA GLN A 54 -4.19 5.07 -6.13
C GLN A 54 -5.23 5.28 -5.01
N VAL A 55 -4.78 5.37 -3.77
CA VAL A 55 -5.63 5.75 -2.63
C VAL A 55 -6.19 7.15 -2.85
N GLY A 56 -5.36 8.11 -3.30
CA GLY A 56 -5.81 9.46 -3.65
C GLY A 56 -6.97 9.46 -4.66
N ASN A 57 -6.91 8.63 -5.69
CA ASN A 57 -7.99 8.48 -6.66
C ASN A 57 -9.27 7.90 -6.03
N LEU A 58 -9.16 6.98 -5.08
CA LEU A 58 -10.31 6.44 -4.34
C LEU A 58 -10.92 7.50 -3.42
N LEU A 59 -10.10 8.30 -2.74
CA LEU A 59 -10.58 9.42 -1.93
C LEU A 59 -11.37 10.44 -2.76
N VAL A 60 -10.88 10.80 -3.94
CA VAL A 60 -11.62 11.69 -4.86
C VAL A 60 -12.97 11.08 -5.25
N LYS A 61 -13.04 9.77 -5.51
CA LYS A 61 -14.32 9.09 -5.78
C LYS A 61 -15.25 9.14 -4.58
N ASN A 62 -14.73 8.91 -3.37
CA ASN A 62 -15.49 9.05 -2.12
C ASN A 62 -16.08 10.46 -1.98
N GLU A 63 -15.25 11.49 -2.15
CA GLU A 63 -15.64 12.89 -2.08
C GLU A 63 -16.77 13.22 -3.06
N LEU A 64 -16.66 12.76 -4.32
CA LEU A 64 -17.66 13.01 -5.36
C LEU A 64 -18.98 12.26 -5.14
N SER A 65 -18.95 11.12 -4.44
CA SER A 65 -20.13 10.26 -4.24
C SER A 65 -20.74 10.35 -2.84
N ALA A 66 -20.13 11.07 -1.91
CA ALA A 66 -20.52 11.09 -0.48
C ALA A 66 -21.99 11.49 -0.23
N ALA A 67 -22.57 12.33 -1.09
CA ALA A 67 -23.98 12.71 -1.02
C ALA A 67 -24.96 11.60 -1.49
N VAL A 68 -24.46 10.52 -2.10
CA VAL A 68 -25.27 9.44 -2.70
C VAL A 68 -25.01 8.11 -1.99
N VAL A 69 -23.76 7.82 -1.71
CA VAL A 69 -23.33 6.60 -1.00
C VAL A 69 -22.28 6.95 0.04
N PRO A 70 -22.23 6.27 1.19
CA PRO A 70 -21.21 6.51 2.21
C PRO A 70 -19.81 6.33 1.64
N PRO A 71 -18.82 7.15 2.05
CA PRO A 71 -17.43 6.96 1.69
C PRO A 71 -16.90 5.58 2.13
N VAL A 72 -16.08 4.98 1.29
CA VAL A 72 -15.34 3.76 1.66
C VAL A 72 -14.27 4.13 2.69
N PRO A 73 -14.17 3.45 3.85
CA PRO A 73 -13.14 3.73 4.86
C PRO A 73 -11.72 3.62 4.30
N LEU A 74 -10.79 4.38 4.88
CA LEU A 74 -9.42 4.48 4.37
C LEU A 74 -8.66 3.15 4.38
N ASP A 75 -8.86 2.33 5.41
CA ASP A 75 -8.30 0.98 5.51
C ASP A 75 -8.81 0.07 4.37
N TRP A 76 -10.10 0.19 4.00
CA TRP A 76 -10.66 -0.51 2.84
C TRP A 76 -10.13 0.03 1.52
N CYS A 77 -9.89 1.34 1.40
CA CYS A 77 -9.19 1.91 0.24
C CYS A 77 -7.79 1.29 0.10
N GLY A 78 -7.10 1.11 1.22
CA GLY A 78 -5.82 0.40 1.28
C GLY A 78 -5.94 -1.04 0.76
N ALA A 79 -6.93 -1.80 1.22
CA ALA A 79 -7.18 -3.17 0.78
C ALA A 79 -7.49 -3.28 -0.72
N GLN A 80 -8.36 -2.39 -1.23
CA GLN A 80 -8.70 -2.32 -2.66
C GLN A 80 -7.47 -2.07 -3.53
N THR A 81 -6.58 -1.14 -3.10
CA THR A 81 -5.36 -0.85 -3.84
C THR A 81 -4.36 -2.00 -3.81
N GLN A 82 -4.25 -2.74 -2.69
CA GLN A 82 -3.42 -3.94 -2.62
C GLN A 82 -3.89 -5.00 -3.61
N ALA A 83 -5.20 -5.25 -3.69
CA ALA A 83 -5.77 -6.22 -4.62
C ALA A 83 -5.55 -5.78 -6.08
N THR A 84 -5.84 -4.52 -6.41
CA THR A 84 -5.71 -4.01 -7.78
C THR A 84 -4.26 -4.01 -8.26
N LEU A 85 -3.33 -3.44 -7.46
CA LEU A 85 -1.92 -3.38 -7.83
C LEU A 85 -1.26 -4.77 -7.77
N GLY A 86 -1.68 -5.62 -6.84
CA GLY A 86 -1.26 -7.01 -6.78
C GLY A 86 -1.58 -7.77 -8.06
N ASN A 87 -2.82 -7.65 -8.55
CA ASN A 87 -3.23 -8.24 -9.83
C ASN A 87 -2.42 -7.70 -11.02
N VAL A 88 -2.22 -6.38 -11.09
CA VAL A 88 -1.43 -5.76 -12.17
C VAL A 88 0.02 -6.24 -12.14
N LEU A 89 0.63 -6.32 -10.95
CA LEU A 89 2.00 -6.80 -10.78
C LEU A 89 2.13 -8.29 -11.10
N MET A 90 1.20 -9.14 -10.67
CA MET A 90 1.24 -10.59 -11.02
C MET A 90 1.22 -10.79 -12.52
N ASN A 91 0.29 -10.15 -13.24
CA ASN A 91 0.21 -10.25 -14.69
C ASN A 91 1.51 -9.81 -15.39
N ALA A 92 2.11 -8.70 -14.91
CA ALA A 92 3.37 -8.20 -15.45
C ALA A 92 4.55 -9.14 -15.14
N LEU A 93 4.62 -9.69 -13.92
CA LEU A 93 5.65 -10.64 -13.50
C LEU A 93 5.60 -11.93 -14.32
N GLU A 94 4.42 -12.51 -14.50
CA GLU A 94 4.24 -13.73 -15.30
C GLU A 94 4.67 -13.52 -16.75
N ALA A 95 4.30 -12.39 -17.36
CA ALA A 95 4.73 -12.05 -18.71
C ALA A 95 6.25 -11.89 -18.80
N ALA A 96 6.87 -11.13 -17.88
CA ALA A 96 8.30 -10.87 -17.85
C ALA A 96 9.13 -12.16 -17.58
N MET A 97 8.60 -13.07 -16.76
CA MET A 97 9.21 -14.38 -16.50
C MET A 97 9.11 -15.29 -17.72
N ALA A 98 7.96 -15.35 -18.38
CA ALA A 98 7.78 -16.16 -19.58
C ALA A 98 8.73 -15.75 -20.70
N GLU A 99 8.94 -14.44 -20.93
CA GLU A 99 9.92 -13.92 -21.89
C GLU A 99 11.36 -14.38 -21.61
N ARG A 100 11.66 -14.70 -20.35
CA ARG A 100 13.00 -15.15 -19.89
C ARG A 100 13.13 -16.65 -19.68
N GLY A 101 12.07 -17.41 -20.01
CA GLY A 101 12.02 -18.85 -19.81
C GLY A 101 12.01 -19.27 -18.32
N LEU A 102 11.50 -18.41 -17.45
CA LEU A 102 11.33 -18.70 -16.03
C LEU A 102 9.90 -19.19 -15.78
N ASP A 103 9.78 -20.24 -14.96
CA ASP A 103 8.49 -20.80 -14.53
C ASP A 103 8.45 -20.81 -13.00
N ARG A 104 8.01 -19.68 -12.42
CA ARG A 104 7.77 -19.55 -10.99
C ARG A 104 6.35 -19.03 -10.75
N PRO A 105 5.61 -19.62 -9.81
CA PRO A 105 4.28 -19.13 -9.47
C PRO A 105 4.34 -17.75 -8.83
N THR A 106 3.29 -16.95 -9.04
CA THR A 106 3.12 -15.65 -8.41
C THR A 106 1.98 -15.67 -7.39
N ALA A 107 2.05 -14.82 -6.39
CA ALA A 107 0.95 -14.59 -5.47
C ALA A 107 0.92 -13.13 -5.01
N ALA A 108 -0.28 -12.58 -4.87
CA ALA A 108 -0.48 -11.28 -4.22
C ALA A 108 -1.31 -11.46 -2.95
N LEU A 109 -0.85 -10.90 -1.85
CA LEU A 109 -1.52 -10.99 -0.56
C LEU A 109 -2.05 -9.63 -0.12
N VAL A 110 -3.30 -9.63 0.33
CA VAL A 110 -3.82 -8.55 1.15
C VAL A 110 -3.21 -8.71 2.54
N THR A 111 -2.46 -7.73 2.99
CA THR A 111 -1.66 -7.80 4.21
C THR A 111 -2.00 -6.68 5.18
N ARG A 112 -1.98 -7.01 6.47
CA ARG A 112 -2.32 -6.12 7.58
C ARG A 112 -1.08 -5.80 8.40
N ALA A 113 -1.03 -4.57 8.90
CA ALA A 113 0.01 -4.12 9.83
C ALA A 113 -0.64 -3.80 11.17
N LEU A 114 -0.22 -4.50 12.23
CA LEU A 114 -0.64 -4.20 13.58
C LEU A 114 -0.06 -2.85 14.01
N VAL A 115 -0.90 -2.01 14.59
CA VAL A 115 -0.53 -0.72 15.17
C VAL A 115 -1.06 -0.62 16.59
N ASP A 116 -0.48 0.28 17.39
CA ASP A 116 -0.97 0.56 18.72
C ASP A 116 -2.29 1.33 18.66
N ALA A 117 -3.31 0.84 19.34
CA ALA A 117 -4.61 1.51 19.43
C ALA A 117 -4.54 2.83 20.21
N ASP A 118 -3.57 2.95 21.10
CA ASP A 118 -3.35 4.12 21.96
C ASP A 118 -2.32 5.10 21.35
N ASP A 119 -1.91 4.92 20.09
CA ASP A 119 -1.00 5.85 19.42
C ASP A 119 -1.58 7.28 19.43
N PRO A 120 -0.83 8.29 19.93
CA PRO A 120 -1.31 9.66 20.05
C PRO A 120 -1.73 10.28 18.71
N GLY A 121 -1.27 9.73 17.59
CA GLY A 121 -1.67 10.16 16.25
C GLY A 121 -3.16 9.95 15.95
N PHE A 122 -3.86 9.07 16.70
CA PHE A 122 -5.32 8.94 16.57
C PHE A 122 -6.08 10.09 17.21
N ALA A 123 -5.56 10.61 18.33
CA ALA A 123 -6.15 11.78 18.97
C ALA A 123 -5.78 13.10 18.26
N HIS A 124 -4.57 13.15 17.70
CA HIS A 124 -4.03 14.33 17.01
C HIS A 124 -3.45 13.92 15.66
N PRO A 125 -4.28 13.70 14.62
CA PRO A 125 -3.84 13.19 13.33
C PRO A 125 -2.80 14.10 12.66
N PRO A 126 -1.55 13.64 12.46
CA PRO A 126 -0.49 14.51 11.96
C PRO A 126 -0.38 14.54 10.44
N LYS A 127 -0.94 13.52 9.74
CA LYS A 127 -0.64 13.26 8.33
C LYS A 127 -1.73 13.80 7.41
N PRO A 128 -1.47 14.88 6.64
CA PRO A 128 -2.41 15.33 5.63
C PRO A 128 -2.42 14.38 4.42
N ILE A 129 -3.61 14.03 3.94
CA ILE A 129 -3.84 13.19 2.77
C ILE A 129 -4.84 13.87 1.81
N GLY A 130 -5.00 13.31 0.61
CA GLY A 130 -5.97 13.77 -0.36
C GLY A 130 -5.72 15.18 -0.89
N ARG A 131 -6.72 15.76 -1.49
CA ARG A 131 -6.72 17.12 -2.06
C ARG A 131 -7.27 18.14 -1.05
N PHE A 132 -7.17 19.41 -1.39
CA PHE A 132 -7.85 20.48 -0.66
C PHE A 132 -9.29 20.61 -1.15
N LEU A 133 -10.23 20.84 -0.22
CA LEU A 133 -11.64 21.04 -0.49
C LEU A 133 -12.13 22.39 0.07
N PRO A 134 -13.22 22.97 -0.50
CA PRO A 134 -13.99 24.01 0.16
C PRO A 134 -14.58 23.51 1.49
N ALA A 135 -14.85 24.42 2.42
CA ALA A 135 -15.41 24.08 3.74
C ALA A 135 -16.72 23.30 3.68
N GLU A 136 -17.61 23.66 2.77
CA GLU A 136 -18.93 22.99 2.57
C GLU A 136 -18.78 21.55 2.09
N GLU A 137 -17.82 21.26 1.20
CA GLU A 137 -17.56 19.88 0.76
C GLU A 137 -16.90 19.07 1.88
N ALA A 138 -15.94 19.65 2.61
CA ALA A 138 -15.31 19.01 3.75
C ALA A 138 -16.30 18.69 4.87
N ALA A 139 -17.29 19.56 5.13
CA ALA A 139 -18.32 19.36 6.14
C ALA A 139 -19.13 18.07 5.92
N VAL A 140 -19.47 17.74 4.66
CA VAL A 140 -20.17 16.49 4.34
C VAL A 140 -19.34 15.27 4.76
N LEU A 141 -18.03 15.32 4.57
CA LEU A 141 -17.13 14.20 4.90
C LEU A 141 -16.86 14.11 6.42
N VAL A 142 -16.88 15.26 7.11
CA VAL A 142 -16.84 15.30 8.59
C VAL A 142 -18.08 14.62 9.18
N GLU A 143 -19.26 14.78 8.58
CA GLU A 143 -20.49 14.07 9.00
C GLU A 143 -20.36 12.55 8.86
N HIS A 144 -19.49 12.09 7.95
CA HIS A 144 -19.13 10.68 7.81
C HIS A 144 -17.99 10.23 8.73
N GLY A 145 -17.54 11.07 9.68
CA GLY A 145 -16.53 10.73 10.68
C GLY A 145 -15.09 11.00 10.28
N GLU A 146 -14.85 11.66 9.15
CA GLU A 146 -13.50 12.05 8.73
C GLU A 146 -12.99 13.29 9.51
N THR A 147 -11.68 13.37 9.72
CA THR A 147 -11.05 14.54 10.35
C THR A 147 -10.45 15.45 9.28
N TRP A 148 -10.91 16.70 9.25
CA TRP A 148 -10.46 17.71 8.30
C TRP A 148 -9.97 18.95 9.04
N GLU A 149 -8.90 19.57 8.53
CA GLU A 149 -8.31 20.78 9.09
C GLU A 149 -8.33 21.93 8.09
N ASP A 150 -8.65 23.12 8.57
CA ASP A 150 -8.54 24.35 7.78
C ASP A 150 -7.05 24.71 7.57
N ARG A 151 -6.66 24.88 6.33
CA ARG A 151 -5.32 25.28 5.89
C ARG A 151 -5.30 26.68 5.27
N GLY A 152 -6.22 27.53 5.70
CA GLY A 152 -6.36 28.93 5.30
C GLY A 152 -6.70 29.06 3.81
N ALA A 153 -5.96 29.89 3.09
CA ALA A 153 -6.22 30.18 1.67
C ALA A 153 -6.18 28.93 0.75
N LYS A 154 -5.64 27.80 1.22
CA LYS A 154 -5.61 26.54 0.46
C LYS A 154 -6.90 25.73 0.58
N GLY A 155 -7.73 26.06 1.58
CA GLY A 155 -8.93 25.30 1.91
C GLY A 155 -8.69 24.21 2.96
N TRP A 156 -9.64 23.30 3.11
CA TRP A 156 -9.62 22.23 4.08
C TRP A 156 -8.90 20.99 3.52
N ARG A 157 -8.19 20.29 4.39
CA ARG A 157 -7.48 19.06 4.02
C ARG A 157 -7.69 17.98 5.07
N ARG A 158 -7.98 16.76 4.60
CA ARG A 158 -8.11 15.60 5.48
C ARG A 158 -6.79 15.30 6.16
N VAL A 159 -6.87 14.97 7.45
CA VAL A 159 -5.74 14.51 8.27
C VAL A 159 -6.07 13.16 8.88
N VAL A 160 -5.05 12.30 8.97
CA VAL A 160 -5.17 10.94 9.51
C VAL A 160 -4.01 10.61 10.43
N ALA A 161 -4.20 9.61 11.27
CA ALA A 161 -3.13 9.04 12.07
C ALA A 161 -2.00 8.47 11.19
N SER A 162 -0.78 8.45 11.73
CA SER A 162 0.36 7.80 11.09
C SER A 162 1.16 7.02 12.14
N PRO A 163 0.55 5.95 12.71
CA PRO A 163 1.16 5.19 13.79
C PRO A 163 2.36 4.38 13.29
N GLU A 164 3.24 4.02 14.24
CA GLU A 164 4.36 3.13 13.97
C GLU A 164 3.86 1.68 13.85
N PRO A 165 4.31 0.91 12.83
CA PRO A 165 3.90 -0.48 12.69
C PRO A 165 4.63 -1.37 13.71
N LEU A 166 3.88 -2.18 14.45
CA LEU A 166 4.40 -3.12 15.43
C LEU A 166 4.73 -4.48 14.81
N GLU A 167 3.84 -4.97 13.93
CA GLU A 167 3.92 -6.30 13.35
C GLU A 167 3.26 -6.33 11.96
N ILE A 168 3.76 -7.18 11.07
CA ILE A 168 3.08 -7.54 9.83
C ILE A 168 2.33 -8.85 10.09
N LEU A 169 1.03 -8.77 10.30
CA LEU A 169 0.20 -9.91 10.74
C LEU A 169 0.25 -11.09 9.76
N ASP A 170 0.36 -10.83 8.48
CA ASP A 170 0.32 -11.83 7.42
C ASP A 170 1.73 -12.28 6.96
N ALA A 171 2.80 -11.85 7.64
CA ALA A 171 4.17 -12.27 7.34
C ALA A 171 4.39 -13.79 7.35
N PRO A 172 3.74 -14.58 8.22
CA PRO A 172 3.84 -16.05 8.14
C PRO A 172 3.37 -16.61 6.80
N ALA A 173 2.29 -16.09 6.22
CA ALA A 173 1.79 -16.51 4.92
C ALA A 173 2.75 -16.09 3.79
N VAL A 174 3.28 -14.87 3.85
CA VAL A 174 4.31 -14.39 2.90
C VAL A 174 5.52 -15.33 2.92
N ARG A 175 6.04 -15.66 4.11
CA ARG A 175 7.17 -16.57 4.28
C ARG A 175 6.89 -17.94 3.68
N ALA A 176 5.74 -18.54 4.01
CA ALA A 176 5.38 -19.87 3.51
C ALA A 176 5.33 -19.93 1.97
N LEU A 177 4.81 -18.90 1.32
CA LEU A 177 4.77 -18.82 -0.14
C LEU A 177 6.17 -18.63 -0.74
N VAL A 178 7.00 -17.78 -0.15
CA VAL A 178 8.39 -17.58 -0.62
C VAL A 178 9.19 -18.88 -0.47
N ASP A 179 9.07 -19.55 0.67
CA ASP A 179 9.74 -20.84 0.94
C ASP A 179 9.24 -21.95 -0.03
N ALA A 180 8.00 -21.82 -0.55
CA ALA A 180 7.45 -22.70 -1.59
C ALA A 180 7.84 -22.27 -3.03
N GLY A 181 8.68 -21.25 -3.19
CA GLY A 181 9.21 -20.82 -4.50
C GLY A 181 8.38 -19.78 -5.24
N PHE A 182 7.35 -19.21 -4.61
CA PHE A 182 6.55 -18.14 -5.22
C PHE A 182 7.33 -16.81 -5.28
N VAL A 183 7.04 -16.03 -6.30
CA VAL A 183 7.30 -14.59 -6.30
C VAL A 183 6.10 -13.91 -5.64
N VAL A 184 6.31 -13.24 -4.51
CA VAL A 184 5.21 -12.75 -3.68
C VAL A 184 5.12 -11.24 -3.72
N VAL A 185 3.93 -10.71 -4.03
CA VAL A 185 3.59 -9.30 -3.87
C VAL A 185 2.84 -9.15 -2.53
N ALA A 186 3.39 -8.39 -1.60
CA ALA A 186 2.82 -8.23 -0.27
C ALA A 186 3.07 -6.84 0.32
N ASN A 187 2.38 -6.51 1.39
CA ASN A 187 2.56 -5.28 2.15
C ASN A 187 2.39 -3.99 1.31
N GLY A 188 1.53 -4.05 0.31
CA GLY A 188 1.22 -2.91 -0.55
C GLY A 188 0.69 -1.72 0.25
N GLY A 189 1.14 -0.50 -0.10
CA GLY A 189 0.86 0.72 0.66
C GLY A 189 1.35 0.65 2.11
N GLY A 190 2.08 -0.41 2.42
CA GLY A 190 2.66 -0.76 3.71
C GLY A 190 1.72 -1.56 4.63
N GLY A 191 0.70 -2.22 4.14
CA GLY A 191 -0.28 -3.01 4.90
C GLY A 191 -1.49 -2.19 5.35
N ILE A 192 -2.56 -2.85 5.65
CA ILE A 192 -3.78 -2.26 6.20
C ILE A 192 -3.56 -2.03 7.69
N PRO A 193 -3.64 -0.77 8.18
CA PRO A 193 -3.52 -0.49 9.60
C PRO A 193 -4.61 -1.22 10.39
N THR A 194 -4.21 -1.99 11.37
CA THR A 194 -5.12 -2.86 12.14
C THR A 194 -4.76 -2.78 13.61
N VAL A 195 -5.72 -2.63 14.47
CA VAL A 195 -5.56 -2.68 15.93
C VAL A 195 -6.08 -4.02 16.47
N ARG A 196 -5.54 -4.44 17.62
CA ARG A 196 -6.04 -5.60 18.37
C ARG A 196 -6.87 -5.10 19.53
N GLU A 197 -8.14 -5.49 19.55
CA GLU A 197 -9.06 -5.15 20.61
C GLU A 197 -8.79 -5.99 21.89
N ALA A 198 -9.38 -5.58 23.02
CA ALA A 198 -9.18 -6.24 24.30
C ALA A 198 -9.65 -7.72 24.32
N ASP A 199 -10.61 -8.07 23.47
CA ASP A 199 -11.10 -9.45 23.30
C ASP A 199 -10.24 -10.28 22.32
N GLY A 200 -9.17 -9.69 21.78
CA GLY A 200 -8.26 -10.31 20.83
C GLY A 200 -8.71 -10.20 19.36
N SER A 201 -9.88 -9.68 19.08
CA SER A 201 -10.33 -9.42 17.71
C SER A 201 -9.48 -8.36 17.01
N LEU A 202 -9.53 -8.35 15.68
CA LEU A 202 -8.77 -7.42 14.85
C LEU A 202 -9.74 -6.47 14.13
N ARG A 203 -9.43 -5.18 14.17
CA ARG A 203 -10.22 -4.14 13.50
C ARG A 203 -9.30 -3.23 12.68
N GLY A 204 -9.67 -2.99 11.42
CA GLY A 204 -9.01 -1.98 10.58
C GLY A 204 -9.25 -0.57 11.12
N VAL A 205 -8.29 0.32 10.93
CA VAL A 205 -8.37 1.70 11.38
C VAL A 205 -7.94 2.67 10.28
N GLU A 206 -8.51 3.87 10.31
CA GLU A 206 -8.17 4.93 9.37
C GLU A 206 -6.82 5.58 9.72
N ALA A 207 -5.78 5.05 9.13
CA ALA A 207 -4.41 5.55 9.28
C ALA A 207 -3.61 5.31 8.00
N VAL A 208 -2.50 6.00 7.86
CA VAL A 208 -1.48 5.69 6.85
C VAL A 208 -0.16 5.43 7.57
N ILE A 209 0.50 4.38 7.22
CA ILE A 209 1.76 4.04 7.84
C ILE A 209 2.91 4.36 6.88
N ASP A 210 4.08 4.76 7.39
CA ASP A 210 5.27 5.08 6.59
C ASP A 210 5.77 3.86 5.80
N LYS A 211 5.95 4.01 4.48
CA LYS A 211 6.30 2.91 3.58
C LYS A 211 7.69 2.33 3.84
N ASP A 212 8.65 3.16 4.23
CA ASP A 212 10.05 2.77 4.35
C ASP A 212 10.27 2.00 5.65
N LEU A 213 9.68 2.46 6.75
CA LEU A 213 9.67 1.74 8.03
C LEU A 213 9.12 0.33 7.89
N ARG A 214 8.10 0.16 7.04
CA ARG A 214 7.44 -1.13 6.85
C ARG A 214 8.15 -2.06 5.91
N ALA A 215 8.74 -1.54 4.85
CA ALA A 215 9.61 -2.34 4.01
C ALA A 215 10.77 -2.92 4.85
N ALA A 216 11.36 -2.12 5.72
CA ALA A 216 12.40 -2.55 6.64
C ALA A 216 11.88 -3.59 7.67
N LEU A 217 10.67 -3.38 8.23
CA LEU A 217 10.05 -4.34 9.15
C LEU A 217 9.78 -5.68 8.45
N LEU A 218 9.20 -5.66 7.24
CA LEU A 218 8.92 -6.87 6.47
C LEU A 218 10.23 -7.60 6.10
N ALA A 219 11.25 -6.87 5.62
CA ALA A 219 12.54 -7.43 5.27
C ALA A 219 13.17 -8.16 6.48
N ARG A 220 13.17 -7.53 7.64
CA ARG A 220 13.66 -8.12 8.90
C ARG A 220 12.85 -9.34 9.30
N THR A 221 11.52 -9.26 9.23
CA THR A 221 10.60 -10.34 9.60
C THR A 221 10.78 -11.56 8.70
N LEU A 222 11.02 -11.37 7.41
CA LEU A 222 11.24 -12.44 6.45
C LEU A 222 12.68 -12.97 6.43
N GLY A 223 13.61 -12.29 7.12
CA GLY A 223 15.04 -12.61 7.05
C GLY A 223 15.61 -12.33 5.66
N ALA A 224 15.21 -11.23 5.04
CA ALA A 224 15.73 -10.84 3.73
C ALA A 224 17.21 -10.44 3.85
N ASP A 225 18.04 -10.94 2.94
CA ASP A 225 19.46 -10.61 2.86
C ASP A 225 19.69 -9.20 2.31
N VAL A 226 18.77 -8.75 1.46
CA VAL A 226 18.85 -7.44 0.77
C VAL A 226 17.49 -6.77 0.74
N LEU A 227 17.44 -5.50 1.11
CA LEU A 227 16.32 -4.60 0.86
C LEU A 227 16.73 -3.60 -0.24
N LEU A 228 16.03 -3.66 -1.37
CA LEU A 228 16.18 -2.70 -2.45
C LEU A 228 15.00 -1.72 -2.39
N VAL A 229 15.31 -0.43 -2.29
CA VAL A 229 14.28 0.62 -2.31
C VAL A 229 14.38 1.35 -3.65
N GLY A 230 13.36 1.14 -4.50
CA GLY A 230 13.20 1.87 -5.74
C GLY A 230 12.66 3.26 -5.43
N THR A 231 13.48 4.27 -5.62
CA THR A 231 13.11 5.71 -5.60
C THR A 231 13.23 6.26 -7.00
N ASP A 232 12.53 7.36 -7.25
CA ASP A 232 12.67 8.14 -8.48
C ASP A 232 14.05 8.81 -8.54
#